data_8aba72ed6e54d660ea38f1267d96a767
#
_entry.id   8aba72ed6e54d660ea38f1267d96a767
#
_cell.length_a   1.000
_cell.length_b   1.000
_cell.length_c   1.000
_cell.angle_alpha   90.00
_cell.angle_beta   90.00
_cell.angle_gamma   90.00
#
_symmetry.space_group_name_H-M   'P 1'
#
loop_
_entity.id
_entity.type
_entity.pdbx_description
1 polymer ?
#
loop_
_entity_poly.entity_id
_entity_poly.type
_entity_poly.pdbx_seq_one_letter_code
_entity_poly.pdbx_strand_id
1 'polypeptide(L)'
;MKVLMSIKPKFVERIFAGTKTFELRKKLFKKTIDTIVIYSSFPEKKVVGEIIIDRIISSAPKPLWESLKNNLGISEKEYFEYYKNSKVAYAIKIKKVIKYKKELELKDFGIEKAPQSYQYINWRE
;
A
#
# COMPACT_ATOMS: atom_id res chain seq x y z
N MET A 1 14.28 -6.63 1.88
CA MET A 1 13.15 -7.59 1.80
C MET A 1 11.91 -6.87 1.26
N LYS A 2 11.10 -7.56 0.51
CA LYS A 2 9.91 -7.00 -0.12
C LYS A 2 8.64 -7.65 0.42
N VAL A 3 7.52 -6.94 0.34
CA VAL A 3 6.20 -7.51 0.56
C VAL A 3 5.37 -7.30 -0.70
N LEU A 4 4.50 -8.26 -0.99
CA LEU A 4 3.44 -8.09 -1.98
C LEU A 4 2.21 -7.66 -1.21
N MET A 5 1.60 -6.55 -1.61
CA MET A 5 0.49 -5.94 -0.88
C MET A 5 -0.71 -5.74 -1.79
N SER A 6 -1.87 -6.19 -1.32
CA SER A 6 -3.12 -5.99 -2.04
C SER A 6 -3.63 -4.57 -1.82
N ILE A 7 -3.78 -3.82 -2.87
CA ILE A 7 -4.26 -2.43 -2.84
C ILE A 7 -5.43 -2.30 -3.81
N LYS A 8 -6.48 -1.60 -3.38
CA LYS A 8 -7.66 -1.38 -4.25
C LYS A 8 -7.27 -0.58 -5.49
N PRO A 9 -7.83 -0.92 -6.67
CA PRO A 9 -7.49 -0.23 -7.92
C PRO A 9 -7.60 1.28 -7.85
N LYS A 10 -8.62 1.83 -7.19
CA LYS A 10 -8.77 3.28 -7.07
C LYS A 10 -7.61 3.94 -6.34
N PHE A 11 -7.03 3.26 -5.34
CA PHE A 11 -5.86 3.78 -4.62
C PHE A 11 -4.59 3.58 -5.43
N VAL A 12 -4.49 2.48 -6.18
CA VAL A 12 -3.36 2.26 -7.11
C VAL A 12 -3.29 3.40 -8.12
N GLU A 13 -4.44 3.80 -8.70
CA GLU A 13 -4.49 4.93 -9.62
C GLU A 13 -3.96 6.21 -8.99
N ARG A 14 -4.39 6.50 -7.75
CA ARG A 14 -3.97 7.71 -7.05
C ARG A 14 -2.50 7.69 -6.67
N ILE A 15 -1.96 6.52 -6.37
CA ILE A 15 -0.53 6.33 -6.12
C ILE A 15 0.25 6.64 -7.40
N PHE A 16 -0.15 6.08 -8.52
CA PHE A 16 0.53 6.32 -9.80
C PHE A 16 0.36 7.77 -10.28
N ALA A 17 -0.77 8.38 -9.97
CA ALA A 17 -1.02 9.79 -10.32
C ALA A 17 -0.26 10.78 -9.42
N GLY A 18 0.26 10.32 -8.30
CA GLY A 18 0.99 11.17 -7.35
C GLY A 18 0.11 11.91 -6.35
N THR A 19 -1.21 11.68 -6.35
CA THR A 19 -2.12 12.33 -5.41
C THR A 19 -2.21 11.61 -4.08
N LYS A 20 -1.79 10.34 -4.04
CA LYS A 20 -1.69 9.56 -2.81
C LYS A 20 -0.21 9.25 -2.58
N THR A 21 0.39 9.94 -1.60
CA THR A 21 1.82 9.80 -1.33
C THR A 21 2.11 9.00 -0.05
N PHE A 22 1.07 8.44 0.55
CA PHE A 22 1.17 7.53 1.70
C PHE A 22 0.23 6.35 1.48
N GLU A 23 0.71 5.16 1.82
CA GLU A 23 -0.14 3.97 1.89
C GLU A 23 -0.55 3.78 3.35
N LEU A 24 -1.85 3.55 3.60
CA LEU A 24 -2.42 3.50 4.94
C LEU A 24 -2.72 2.06 5.35
N ARG A 25 -2.29 1.69 6.55
CA ARG A 25 -2.52 0.35 7.10
C ARG A 25 -2.96 0.40 8.56
N LYS A 26 -3.74 -0.60 8.98
CA LYS A 26 -4.15 -0.79 10.39
C LYS A 26 -3.10 -1.58 11.16
N LYS A 27 -2.40 -2.46 10.45
CA LYS A 27 -1.34 -3.31 10.99
C LYS A 27 -0.14 -3.19 10.09
N LEU A 28 1.03 -3.34 10.68
CA LEU A 28 2.27 -3.22 9.94
C LEU A 28 2.98 -4.57 9.90
N PHE A 29 3.74 -4.80 8.83
CA PHE A 29 4.63 -5.96 8.75
C PHE A 29 5.70 -5.86 9.84
N LYS A 30 6.16 -7.02 10.30
CA LYS A 30 7.11 -7.10 11.43
C LYS A 30 8.56 -7.05 10.99
N LYS A 31 8.84 -7.39 9.74
CA LYS A 31 10.20 -7.38 9.19
C LYS A 31 10.50 -6.03 8.57
N THR A 32 11.80 -5.71 8.46
CA THR A 32 12.22 -4.49 7.79
C THR A 32 11.99 -4.63 6.29
N ILE A 33 11.13 -3.78 5.74
CA ILE A 33 10.72 -3.81 4.35
C ILE A 33 11.09 -2.48 3.70
N ASP A 34 11.72 -2.55 2.52
CA ASP A 34 12.08 -1.36 1.75
C ASP A 34 11.21 -1.19 0.50
N THR A 35 10.54 -2.24 0.06
CA THR A 35 9.79 -2.22 -1.18
C THR A 35 8.46 -2.94 -1.04
N ILE A 36 7.40 -2.30 -1.53
CA ILE A 36 6.08 -2.90 -1.63
C ILE A 36 5.82 -3.20 -3.10
N VAL A 37 5.58 -4.47 -3.43
CA VAL A 37 5.13 -4.88 -4.76
C VAL A 37 3.62 -4.75 -4.76
N ILE A 38 3.07 -3.97 -5.67
CA ILE A 38 1.65 -3.60 -5.68
C ILE A 38 0.84 -4.63 -6.46
N TYR A 39 -0.06 -5.31 -5.76
CA TYR A 39 -1.08 -6.13 -6.40
C TYR A 39 -2.38 -5.30 -6.43
N SER A 40 -2.80 -4.90 -7.64
CA SER A 40 -4.08 -4.21 -7.82
C SER A 40 -5.18 -5.26 -7.70
N SER A 41 -5.98 -5.18 -6.65
CA SER A 41 -6.93 -6.23 -6.30
C SER A 41 -8.13 -6.26 -7.24
N PHE A 42 -9.09 -7.15 -6.97
CA PHE A 42 -10.30 -7.30 -7.78
C PHE A 42 -10.89 -5.92 -8.14
N PRO A 43 -11.30 -5.67 -9.38
CA PRO A 43 -11.39 -6.64 -10.50
C PRO A 43 -10.13 -6.80 -11.35
N GLU A 44 -9.12 -5.98 -11.15
CA GLU A 44 -7.91 -6.00 -11.98
C GLU A 44 -7.09 -7.28 -11.83
N LYS A 45 -6.78 -7.66 -10.58
CA LYS A 45 -6.03 -8.88 -10.24
C LYS A 45 -4.68 -8.96 -10.96
N LYS A 46 -3.90 -7.87 -10.91
CA LYS A 46 -2.59 -7.79 -11.57
C LYS A 46 -1.56 -7.17 -10.64
N VAL A 47 -0.33 -7.61 -10.80
CA VAL A 47 0.83 -6.98 -10.14
C VAL A 47 1.33 -5.89 -11.08
N VAL A 48 1.23 -4.64 -10.63
CA VAL A 48 1.32 -3.49 -11.54
C VAL A 48 2.51 -2.56 -11.30
N GLY A 49 3.21 -2.72 -10.19
CA GLY A 49 4.34 -1.84 -9.92
C GLY A 49 4.89 -2.02 -8.52
N GLU A 50 5.70 -1.05 -8.10
CA GLU A 50 6.37 -1.08 -6.80
C GLU A 50 6.35 0.30 -6.15
N ILE A 51 6.36 0.28 -4.83
CA ILE A 51 6.57 1.45 -4.00
C ILE A 51 7.90 1.26 -3.26
N ILE A 52 8.79 2.23 -3.38
CA ILE A 52 9.98 2.28 -2.55
C ILE A 52 9.61 3.12 -1.32
N ILE A 53 9.84 2.57 -0.13
CA ILE A 53 9.42 3.19 1.13
C ILE A 53 10.45 4.21 1.58
N ASP A 54 9.99 5.42 1.96
CA ASP A 54 10.82 6.42 2.62
C ASP A 54 10.88 6.11 4.12
N ARG A 55 9.73 6.20 4.77
CA ARG A 55 9.62 5.96 6.22
C ARG A 55 8.18 5.63 6.56
N ILE A 56 7.97 5.17 7.80
CA ILE A 56 6.65 4.83 8.29
C ILE A 56 6.33 5.69 9.50
N ILE A 57 5.16 6.31 9.47
CA ILE A 57 4.66 7.14 10.57
C ILE A 57 3.54 6.37 11.25
N SER A 58 3.59 6.27 12.58
CA SER A 58 2.51 5.68 13.36
C SER A 58 1.91 6.73 14.28
N SER A 59 0.60 6.72 14.40
CA SER A 59 -0.13 7.71 15.20
C SER A 59 -1.55 7.22 15.43
N ALA A 60 -2.25 7.85 16.38
CA ALA A 60 -3.69 7.68 16.44
C ALA A 60 -4.30 8.23 15.13
N PRO A 61 -5.43 7.68 14.69
CA PRO A 61 -6.01 8.08 13.40
C PRO A 61 -6.31 9.57 13.25
N LYS A 62 -6.84 10.21 14.28
CA LYS A 62 -7.24 11.62 14.17
C LYS A 62 -6.06 12.57 13.98
N PRO A 63 -5.00 12.53 14.80
CA PRO A 63 -3.83 13.38 14.58
C PRO A 63 -3.16 13.12 13.22
N LEU A 64 -3.14 11.89 12.77
CA LEU A 64 -2.56 11.56 11.48
C LEU A 64 -3.34 12.23 10.35
N TRP A 65 -4.67 12.16 10.41
CA TRP A 65 -5.53 12.83 9.43
C TRP A 65 -5.25 14.32 9.39
N GLU A 66 -5.24 14.97 10.55
CA GLU A 66 -5.02 16.42 10.62
C GLU A 66 -3.68 16.83 10.00
N SER A 67 -2.65 16.02 10.20
CA SER A 67 -1.31 16.30 9.69
C SER A 67 -1.15 16.04 8.20
N LEU A 68 -1.78 14.99 7.67
CA LEU A 68 -1.46 14.46 6.35
C LEU A 68 -2.62 14.42 5.36
N LYS A 69 -3.79 14.91 5.73
CA LYS A 69 -5.01 14.76 4.91
C LYS A 69 -4.86 15.11 3.43
N ASN A 70 -4.03 16.11 3.11
CA ASN A 70 -3.85 16.56 1.73
C ASN A 70 -3.00 15.59 0.89
N ASN A 71 -2.34 14.62 1.53
CA ASN A 71 -1.41 13.70 0.87
C ASN A 71 -1.86 12.25 0.93
N LEU A 72 -3.01 11.98 1.53
CA LEU A 72 -3.47 10.61 1.76
C LEU A 72 -4.29 10.02 0.62
N GLY A 73 -4.79 10.85 -0.28
CA GLY A 73 -5.53 10.38 -1.44
C GLY A 73 -6.78 9.58 -1.09
N ILE A 74 -7.44 9.94 0.00
CA ILE A 74 -8.64 9.27 0.49
C ILE A 74 -9.55 10.32 1.12
N SER A 75 -10.86 10.15 1.01
CA SER A 75 -11.80 11.08 1.64
C SER A 75 -11.78 10.92 3.15
N GLU A 76 -12.16 11.98 3.85
CA GLU A 76 -12.27 11.95 5.32
C GLU A 76 -13.21 10.85 5.77
N LYS A 77 -14.35 10.72 5.12
CA LYS A 77 -15.36 9.70 5.44
C LYS A 77 -14.77 8.29 5.30
N GLU A 78 -14.11 8.01 4.19
CA GLU A 78 -13.49 6.70 3.95
C GLU A 78 -12.38 6.42 4.96
N TYR A 79 -11.58 7.45 5.26
CA TYR A 79 -10.47 7.32 6.21
C TYR A 79 -10.97 6.93 7.60
N PHE A 80 -11.94 7.65 8.15
CA PHE A 80 -12.43 7.37 9.49
C PHE A 80 -13.28 6.11 9.55
N GLU A 81 -13.93 5.73 8.48
CA GLU A 81 -14.61 4.44 8.39
C GLU A 81 -13.59 3.30 8.42
N TYR A 82 -12.49 3.45 7.70
CA TYR A 82 -11.41 2.46 7.67
C TYR A 82 -10.79 2.25 9.05
N TYR A 83 -10.55 3.34 9.78
CA TYR A 83 -9.87 3.27 11.08
C TYR A 83 -10.82 3.26 12.27
N LYS A 84 -12.12 3.12 12.09
CA LYS A 84 -13.10 3.32 13.17
C LYS A 84 -12.86 2.46 14.42
N ASN A 85 -12.30 1.27 14.26
CA ASN A 85 -12.01 0.37 15.38
C ASN A 85 -10.52 0.23 15.64
N SER A 86 -9.71 1.15 15.12
CA SER A 86 -8.26 1.09 15.23
C SER A 86 -7.76 2.20 16.14
N LYS A 87 -6.87 1.85 17.06
CA LYS A 87 -6.23 2.84 17.93
C LYS A 87 -5.00 3.44 17.28
N VAL A 88 -4.41 2.72 16.33
CA VAL A 88 -3.18 3.13 15.65
C VAL A 88 -3.39 3.08 14.15
N ALA A 89 -2.91 4.11 13.47
CA ALA A 89 -2.84 4.16 12.01
C ALA A 89 -1.37 4.18 11.61
N TYR A 90 -1.03 3.42 10.57
CA TYR A 90 0.31 3.41 10.00
C TYR A 90 0.26 4.04 8.62
N ALA A 91 1.05 5.09 8.44
CA ALA A 91 1.17 5.77 7.15
C ALA A 91 2.57 5.50 6.59
N ILE A 92 2.61 4.77 5.49
CA ILE A 92 3.85 4.40 4.82
C ILE A 92 4.14 5.47 3.79
N LYS A 93 5.17 6.29 4.04
CA LYS A 93 5.54 7.37 3.13
C LYS A 93 6.24 6.80 1.90
N ILE A 94 5.76 7.20 0.74
CA ILE A 94 6.28 6.75 -0.55
C ILE A 94 7.46 7.63 -0.95
N LYS A 95 8.61 6.99 -1.19
CA LYS A 95 9.80 7.68 -1.72
C LYS A 95 9.77 7.72 -3.23
N LYS A 96 9.39 6.61 -3.85
CA LYS A 96 9.41 6.45 -5.31
C LYS A 96 8.37 5.43 -5.72
N VAL A 97 7.73 5.66 -6.86
CA VAL A 97 6.77 4.72 -7.45
C VAL A 97 7.35 4.22 -8.76
N ILE A 98 7.31 2.92 -8.97
CA ILE A 98 7.75 2.29 -10.21
C ILE A 98 6.55 1.59 -10.82
N LYS A 99 6.09 2.06 -11.96
CA LYS A 99 5.01 1.40 -12.70
C LYS A 99 5.63 0.42 -13.69
N TYR A 100 5.21 -0.84 -13.64
CA TYR A 100 5.73 -1.84 -14.55
C TYR A 100 5.26 -1.58 -15.98
N LYS A 101 6.14 -1.77 -16.95
CA LYS A 101 5.77 -1.68 -18.36
C LYS A 101 4.81 -2.79 -18.76
N LYS A 102 5.01 -3.97 -18.16
CA LYS A 102 4.16 -5.14 -18.37
C LYS A 102 3.65 -5.61 -17.02
N GLU A 103 2.33 -5.70 -16.90
CA GLU A 103 1.70 -6.23 -15.70
C GLU A 103 2.05 -7.70 -15.52
N LEU A 104 2.21 -8.10 -14.27
CA LEU A 104 2.53 -9.49 -13.91
C LEU A 104 1.34 -10.11 -13.19
N GLU A 105 1.39 -11.42 -13.03
CA GLU A 105 0.36 -12.17 -12.31
C GLU A 105 0.95 -12.75 -11.03
N LEU A 106 0.08 -13.12 -10.10
CA LEU A 106 0.51 -13.73 -8.84
C LEU A 106 1.34 -15.00 -9.07
N LYS A 107 1.00 -15.78 -10.09
CA LYS A 107 1.73 -17.00 -10.42
C LYS A 107 3.19 -16.74 -10.77
N ASP A 108 3.49 -15.54 -11.28
CA ASP A 108 4.89 -15.16 -11.60
C ASP A 108 5.73 -15.04 -10.34
N PHE A 109 5.08 -14.92 -9.17
CA PHE A 109 5.74 -14.85 -7.86
C PHE A 109 5.57 -16.16 -7.08
N GLY A 110 5.01 -17.20 -7.70
CA GLY A 110 4.74 -18.46 -7.02
C GLY A 110 3.58 -18.37 -6.03
N ILE A 111 2.69 -17.41 -6.21
CA ILE A 111 1.56 -17.18 -5.31
C ILE A 111 0.27 -17.60 -6.00
N GLU A 112 -0.49 -18.49 -5.37
CA GLU A 112 -1.75 -18.97 -5.92
C GLU A 112 -2.93 -18.07 -5.57
N LYS A 113 -2.90 -17.46 -4.38
CA LYS A 113 -4.02 -16.71 -3.85
C LYS A 113 -3.54 -15.36 -3.32
N ALA A 114 -4.28 -14.31 -3.68
CA ALA A 114 -3.96 -12.97 -3.23
C ALA A 114 -4.01 -12.88 -1.70
N PRO A 115 -3.03 -12.23 -1.05
CA PRO A 115 -3.10 -12.01 0.39
C PRO A 115 -4.21 -11.02 0.71
N GLN A 116 -4.84 -11.18 1.87
CA GLN A 116 -5.86 -10.22 2.32
C GLN A 116 -5.26 -8.85 2.59
N SER A 117 -4.03 -8.82 3.07
CA SER A 117 -3.31 -7.58 3.35
C SER A 117 -1.96 -7.58 2.66
N TYR A 118 -1.03 -8.38 3.13
CA TYR A 118 0.30 -8.45 2.54
C TYR A 118 0.91 -9.83 2.75
N GLN A 119 1.99 -10.12 2.00
CA GLN A 119 2.75 -11.35 2.09
C GLN A 119 4.22 -11.04 1.81
N TYR A 120 5.12 -11.57 2.63
CA TYR A 120 6.56 -11.45 2.38
C TYR A 120 6.95 -12.23 1.13
N ILE A 121 7.80 -11.65 0.32
CA ILE A 121 8.28 -12.30 -0.91
C ILE A 121 9.79 -12.12 -1.04
N ASN A 122 10.43 -13.15 -1.64
CA ASN A 122 11.84 -13.10 -2.02
C ASN A 122 11.91 -12.93 -3.53
N TRP A 123 11.56 -11.72 -3.98
CA TRP A 123 11.58 -11.43 -5.40
C TRP A 123 12.99 -11.05 -5.83
N ARG A 124 13.51 -11.75 -6.83
CA ARG A 124 14.79 -11.44 -7.45
C ARG A 124 14.55 -11.11 -8.92
N GLU A 125 15.17 -10.06 -9.35
CA GLU A 125 15.16 -9.71 -10.76
C GLU A 125 16.04 -10.64 -11.57
#